data_cba350dedad885e6317b1647f59aee95
#
_entry.id   cba350dedad885e6317b1647f59aee95
#
_cell.length_a   1.000
_cell.length_b   1.000
_cell.length_c   1.000
_cell.angle_alpha   90.00
_cell.angle_beta   90.00
_cell.angle_gamma   90.00
#
_symmetry.space_group_name_H-M   'P 1'
#
loop_
_entity.id
_entity.type
_entity.pdbx_description
1 polymer ?
#
loop_
_entity_poly.entity_id
_entity_poly.type
_entity_poly.pdbx_seq_one_letter_code
_entity_poly.pdbx_strand_id
1 'polypeptide(L)'
;RHKLEEDDFRKGWFEDHNQPLKGNNDLLSLTRPDIIKEIHTAYFEAGADIAETNTFSGTTIAQADYGLESAVYDINYHSAKIAREVADEFTANEPNKPRFVAGSMGPTNRTASISPDVNDPGFRGITFEELVIAYTQQAEALLDGGVDILLVETVFDTLNAKAALFAIDEVCNK
;
A
#
# COMPACT_ATOMS: atom_id res chain seq x y z
N ARG A 1 14.92 3.38 15.13
CA ARG A 1 14.12 2.17 14.93
C ARG A 1 13.11 2.07 16.07
N HIS A 2 11.81 2.14 15.76
CA HIS A 2 10.75 2.08 16.76
C HIS A 2 10.56 0.63 17.24
N LYS A 3 10.32 0.46 18.54
CA LYS A 3 9.88 -0.81 19.10
C LYS A 3 8.36 -0.72 19.22
N LEU A 4 7.66 -1.49 18.37
CA LEU A 4 6.20 -1.49 18.28
C LEU A 4 5.62 -2.72 18.97
N GLU A 5 4.53 -2.52 19.71
CA GLU A 5 3.76 -3.57 20.37
C GLU A 5 2.35 -3.65 19.76
N GLU A 6 1.53 -4.65 20.13
CA GLU A 6 0.20 -4.88 19.56
C GLU A 6 -0.69 -3.63 19.60
N ASP A 7 -0.63 -2.86 20.70
CA ASP A 7 -1.45 -1.66 20.89
C ASP A 7 -1.13 -0.55 19.86
N ASP A 8 0.12 -0.49 19.37
CA ASP A 8 0.50 0.45 18.32
C ASP A 8 -0.22 0.20 16.99
N PHE A 9 -0.65 -1.04 16.73
CA PHE A 9 -1.38 -1.43 15.52
C PHE A 9 -2.89 -1.30 15.65
N ARG A 10 -3.41 -0.91 16.83
CA ARG A 10 -4.85 -0.82 17.12
C ARG A 10 -5.33 0.61 17.37
N LYS A 11 -4.47 1.43 17.92
CA LYS A 11 -4.77 2.73 18.52
C LYS A 11 -5.67 3.61 17.64
N GLY A 12 -6.81 3.97 18.19
CA GLY A 12 -7.76 4.90 17.56
C GLY A 12 -8.60 4.32 16.42
N TRP A 13 -8.27 3.11 15.92
CA TRP A 13 -8.95 2.50 14.77
C TRP A 13 -9.49 1.10 15.03
N PHE A 14 -8.70 0.24 15.69
CA PHE A 14 -8.96 -1.20 15.77
C PHE A 14 -8.90 -1.73 17.19
N GLU A 15 -9.32 -0.94 18.19
CA GLU A 15 -9.19 -1.29 19.60
C GLU A 15 -9.95 -2.57 19.96
N ASP A 16 -11.14 -2.76 19.37
CA ASP A 16 -12.01 -3.93 19.59
C ASP A 16 -11.82 -5.06 18.56
N HIS A 17 -10.79 -4.95 17.69
CA HIS A 17 -10.55 -5.99 16.68
C HIS A 17 -10.12 -7.31 17.34
N ASN A 18 -10.68 -8.44 16.89
CA ASN A 18 -10.57 -9.73 17.58
C ASN A 18 -9.33 -10.57 17.18
N GLN A 19 -8.58 -10.13 16.15
CA GLN A 19 -7.38 -10.82 15.70
C GLN A 19 -6.11 -10.01 16.05
N PRO A 20 -4.95 -10.67 16.23
CA PRO A 20 -3.67 -9.97 16.36
C PRO A 20 -3.34 -9.15 15.10
N LEU A 21 -2.91 -7.91 15.28
CA LEU A 21 -2.58 -6.98 14.20
C LEU A 21 -1.08 -6.65 14.11
N LYS A 22 -0.30 -7.03 15.13
CA LYS A 22 1.15 -6.81 15.14
C LYS A 22 1.82 -7.49 13.95
N GLY A 23 2.55 -6.70 13.18
CA GLY A 23 3.20 -7.16 11.94
C GLY A 23 2.52 -6.66 10.67
N ASN A 24 1.26 -6.19 10.74
CA ASN A 24 0.61 -5.49 9.65
C ASN A 24 1.05 -4.03 9.61
N ASN A 25 2.24 -3.79 9.07
CA ASN A 25 2.88 -2.47 9.11
C ASN A 25 2.12 -1.40 8.32
N ASP A 26 1.30 -1.78 7.35
CA ASP A 26 0.50 -0.84 6.56
C ASP A 26 -0.52 -0.09 7.42
N LEU A 27 -0.98 -0.71 8.54
CA LEU A 27 -1.87 -0.08 9.51
C LEU A 27 -1.25 1.12 10.22
N LEU A 28 0.08 1.20 10.30
CA LEU A 28 0.75 2.29 11.01
C LEU A 28 0.45 3.66 10.41
N SER A 29 0.06 3.72 9.15
CA SER A 29 -0.43 4.96 8.52
C SER A 29 -1.71 5.48 9.15
N LEU A 30 -2.52 4.60 9.76
CA LEU A 30 -3.74 4.95 10.50
C LEU A 30 -3.48 5.11 12.00
N THR A 31 -2.77 4.16 12.59
CA THR A 31 -2.63 4.03 14.04
C THR A 31 -1.44 4.78 14.61
N ARG A 32 -0.38 4.98 13.81
CA ARG A 32 0.85 5.69 14.17
C ARG A 32 1.37 6.58 13.02
N PRO A 33 0.53 7.51 12.53
CA PRO A 33 0.90 8.42 11.45
C PRO A 33 2.14 9.27 11.78
N ASP A 34 2.39 9.51 13.08
CA ASP A 34 3.58 10.19 13.59
C ASP A 34 4.88 9.49 13.15
N ILE A 35 4.91 8.16 13.25
CA ILE A 35 6.08 7.35 12.86
C ILE A 35 6.27 7.37 11.34
N ILE A 36 5.19 7.22 10.57
CA ILE A 36 5.27 7.21 9.11
C ILE A 36 5.71 8.58 8.59
N LYS A 37 5.21 9.68 9.16
CA LYS A 37 5.65 11.03 8.84
C LYS A 37 7.13 11.24 9.15
N GLU A 38 7.61 10.79 10.32
CA GLU A 38 9.03 10.82 10.69
C GLU A 38 9.92 10.09 9.69
N ILE A 39 9.49 8.90 9.23
CA ILE A 39 10.24 8.12 8.24
C ILE A 39 10.35 8.87 6.92
N HIS A 40 9.25 9.38 6.35
CA HIS A 40 9.29 10.14 5.11
C HIS A 40 10.15 11.40 5.23
N THR A 41 10.05 12.12 6.36
CA THR A 41 10.89 13.28 6.65
C THR A 41 12.37 12.90 6.61
N ALA A 42 12.77 11.83 7.29
CA ALA A 42 14.16 11.38 7.31
C ALA A 42 14.69 11.00 5.91
N TYR A 43 13.88 10.41 5.05
CA TYR A 43 14.28 10.11 3.68
C TYR A 43 14.48 11.37 2.83
N PHE A 44 13.58 12.36 2.93
CA PHE A 44 13.73 13.62 2.20
C PHE A 44 14.89 14.47 2.76
N GLU A 45 15.13 14.47 4.08
CA GLU A 45 16.33 15.08 4.68
C GLU A 45 17.63 14.44 4.17
N ALA A 46 17.62 13.12 3.95
CA ALA A 46 18.75 12.41 3.36
C ALA A 46 18.92 12.69 1.85
N GLY A 47 18.02 13.44 1.23
CA GLY A 47 18.12 13.90 -0.14
C GLY A 47 17.29 13.12 -1.17
N ALA A 48 16.36 12.25 -0.76
CA ALA A 48 15.46 11.56 -1.67
C ALA A 48 14.64 12.54 -2.52
N ASP A 49 14.36 12.18 -3.77
CA ASP A 49 13.48 12.92 -4.67
C ASP A 49 12.06 12.32 -4.68
N ILE A 50 11.94 11.03 -4.37
CA ILE A 50 10.68 10.28 -4.35
C ILE A 50 10.59 9.52 -3.03
N ALA A 51 9.43 9.54 -2.36
CA ALA A 51 9.08 8.67 -1.24
C ALA A 51 7.97 7.70 -1.65
N GLU A 52 8.11 6.44 -1.23
CA GLU A 52 7.07 5.43 -1.41
C GLU A 52 6.09 5.44 -0.23
N THR A 53 4.81 5.22 -0.52
CA THR A 53 3.78 5.08 0.52
C THR A 53 3.93 3.77 1.30
N ASN A 54 3.44 3.74 2.53
CA ASN A 54 3.42 2.55 3.37
C ASN A 54 2.20 1.67 3.03
N THR A 55 2.15 1.12 1.80
CA THR A 55 0.98 0.42 1.24
C THR A 55 1.34 -0.86 0.47
N PHE A 56 2.49 -1.44 0.74
CA PHE A 56 2.99 -2.63 0.05
C PHE A 56 1.98 -3.78 0.02
N SER A 57 1.28 -4.02 1.13
CA SER A 57 0.23 -5.03 1.28
C SER A 57 -1.18 -4.44 1.33
N GLY A 58 -1.38 -3.26 0.75
CA GLY A 58 -2.62 -2.47 0.83
C GLY A 58 -3.77 -2.96 -0.04
N THR A 59 -3.88 -4.26 -0.33
CA THR A 59 -4.99 -4.85 -1.09
C THR A 59 -5.98 -5.57 -0.17
N THR A 60 -7.25 -5.68 -0.58
CA THR A 60 -8.26 -6.49 0.13
C THR A 60 -7.83 -7.96 0.28
N ILE A 61 -7.09 -8.48 -0.69
CA ILE A 61 -6.58 -9.86 -0.67
C ILE A 61 -5.56 -10.07 0.44
N ALA A 62 -4.61 -9.15 0.61
CA ALA A 62 -3.59 -9.24 1.66
C ALA A 62 -4.17 -8.91 3.04
N GLN A 63 -5.06 -7.91 3.13
CA GLN A 63 -5.68 -7.49 4.39
C GLN A 63 -6.72 -8.49 4.91
N ALA A 64 -7.22 -9.41 4.06
CA ALA A 64 -8.08 -10.52 4.48
C ALA A 64 -7.41 -11.45 5.51
N ASP A 65 -6.07 -11.56 5.50
CA ASP A 65 -5.33 -12.35 6.49
C ASP A 65 -5.49 -11.79 7.92
N TYR A 66 -5.87 -10.52 8.03
CA TYR A 66 -6.13 -9.81 9.28
C TYR A 66 -7.62 -9.51 9.51
N GLY A 67 -8.52 -9.87 8.57
CA GLY A 67 -9.93 -9.51 8.62
C GLY A 67 -10.17 -8.00 8.49
N LEU A 68 -9.36 -7.32 7.71
CA LEU A 68 -9.32 -5.87 7.57
C LEU A 68 -9.56 -5.38 6.14
N GLU A 69 -10.28 -6.15 5.32
CA GLU A 69 -10.61 -5.78 3.94
C GLU A 69 -11.34 -4.44 3.85
N SER A 70 -12.16 -4.13 4.84
CA SER A 70 -12.91 -2.85 4.91
C SER A 70 -12.03 -1.63 5.17
N ALA A 71 -10.81 -1.81 5.70
CA ALA A 71 -9.87 -0.73 6.00
C ALA A 71 -8.96 -0.37 4.82
N VAL A 72 -9.01 -1.11 3.72
CA VAL A 72 -8.07 -0.98 2.60
C VAL A 72 -8.07 0.41 1.98
N TYR A 73 -9.25 1.02 1.79
CA TYR A 73 -9.31 2.39 1.28
C TYR A 73 -8.59 3.37 2.21
N ASP A 74 -8.90 3.32 3.51
CA ASP A 74 -8.30 4.23 4.50
C ASP A 74 -6.79 4.03 4.62
N ILE A 75 -6.30 2.78 4.61
CA ILE A 75 -4.86 2.46 4.64
C ILE A 75 -4.15 3.17 3.48
N ASN A 76 -4.62 3.00 2.25
CA ASN A 76 -3.98 3.56 1.06
C ASN A 76 -4.11 5.09 1.01
N TYR A 77 -5.31 5.61 1.25
CA TYR A 77 -5.58 7.05 1.25
C TYR A 77 -4.72 7.80 2.27
N HIS A 78 -4.73 7.37 3.53
CA HIS A 78 -3.98 8.04 4.59
C HIS A 78 -2.47 7.88 4.43
N SER A 79 -1.99 6.73 3.95
CA SER A 79 -0.57 6.55 3.61
C SER A 79 -0.11 7.56 2.55
N ALA A 80 -0.89 7.70 1.49
CA ALA A 80 -0.61 8.65 0.42
C ALA A 80 -0.65 10.10 0.93
N LYS A 81 -1.66 10.45 1.74
CA LYS A 81 -1.79 11.78 2.36
C LYS A 81 -0.58 12.16 3.20
N ILE A 82 -0.12 11.27 4.07
CA ILE A 82 1.05 11.53 4.92
C ILE A 82 2.29 11.79 4.06
N ALA A 83 2.55 10.93 3.07
CA ALA A 83 3.69 11.09 2.17
C ALA A 83 3.60 12.39 1.36
N ARG A 84 2.39 12.74 0.85
CA ARG A 84 2.15 13.98 0.10
C ARG A 84 2.38 15.22 0.95
N GLU A 85 1.88 15.26 2.19
CA GLU A 85 2.09 16.38 3.09
C GLU A 85 3.58 16.65 3.31
N VAL A 86 4.37 15.61 3.58
CA VAL A 86 5.82 15.77 3.78
C VAL A 86 6.50 16.20 2.49
N ALA A 87 6.15 15.62 1.34
CA ALA A 87 6.71 16.00 0.05
C ALA A 87 6.42 17.47 -0.30
N ASP A 88 5.22 17.95 0.01
CA ASP A 88 4.83 19.36 -0.21
C ASP A 88 5.60 20.31 0.71
N GLU A 89 5.79 19.96 2.01
CA GLU A 89 6.59 20.72 2.95
C GLU A 89 8.03 20.90 2.44
N PHE A 90 8.66 19.81 1.96
CA PHE A 90 10.03 19.87 1.41
C PHE A 90 10.11 20.64 0.09
N THR A 91 9.15 20.45 -0.80
CA THR A 91 9.07 21.18 -2.07
C THR A 91 8.89 22.69 -1.84
N ALA A 92 8.05 23.08 -0.87
CA ALA A 92 7.86 24.50 -0.52
C ALA A 92 9.12 25.15 0.00
N ASN A 93 9.95 24.41 0.77
CA ASN A 93 11.22 24.88 1.30
C ASN A 93 12.33 24.92 0.24
N GLU A 94 12.30 24.03 -0.75
CA GLU A 94 13.27 23.92 -1.86
C GLU A 94 12.56 23.86 -3.22
N PRO A 95 11.97 24.94 -3.76
CA PRO A 95 11.16 24.89 -4.99
C PRO A 95 11.90 24.41 -6.26
N ASN A 96 13.23 24.54 -6.25
CA ASN A 96 14.08 24.05 -7.35
C ASN A 96 14.35 22.54 -7.27
N LYS A 97 13.90 21.87 -6.22
CA LYS A 97 14.03 20.43 -6.00
C LYS A 97 12.68 19.85 -5.56
N PRO A 98 11.72 19.69 -6.48
CA PRO A 98 10.40 19.13 -6.15
C PRO A 98 10.52 17.70 -5.64
N ARG A 99 9.62 17.31 -4.73
CA ARG A 99 9.52 15.96 -4.18
C ARG A 99 8.25 15.29 -4.67
N PHE A 100 8.34 14.00 -4.93
CA PHE A 100 7.25 13.19 -5.49
C PHE A 100 6.88 12.04 -4.56
N VAL A 101 5.67 11.53 -4.74
CA VAL A 101 5.15 10.39 -3.98
C VAL A 101 4.80 9.25 -4.93
N ALA A 102 5.37 8.07 -4.67
CA ALA A 102 5.04 6.84 -5.36
C ALA A 102 4.11 5.99 -4.48
N GLY A 103 2.92 5.69 -4.98
CA GLY A 103 1.99 4.75 -4.37
C GLY A 103 2.47 3.32 -4.58
N SER A 104 2.99 2.70 -3.54
CA SER A 104 3.49 1.33 -3.57
C SER A 104 2.35 0.34 -3.72
N MET A 105 2.42 -0.49 -4.76
CA MET A 105 1.47 -1.57 -5.10
C MET A 105 2.25 -2.88 -5.20
N GLY A 106 2.41 -3.55 -4.07
CA GLY A 106 3.15 -4.82 -3.99
C GLY A 106 2.35 -6.03 -4.50
N PRO A 107 2.96 -7.22 -4.51
CA PRO A 107 2.29 -8.45 -4.88
C PRO A 107 1.28 -8.87 -3.82
N THR A 108 0.28 -9.63 -4.23
CA THR A 108 -0.63 -10.28 -3.29
C THR A 108 -0.03 -11.60 -2.77
N ASN A 109 -0.54 -12.09 -1.65
CA ASN A 109 -0.23 -13.41 -1.10
C ASN A 109 -0.92 -14.57 -1.85
N ARG A 110 -1.62 -14.25 -2.95
CA ARG A 110 -2.24 -15.21 -3.86
C ARG A 110 -1.72 -15.02 -5.27
N THR A 111 -1.54 -16.14 -6.00
CA THR A 111 -0.96 -16.16 -7.36
C THR A 111 -1.96 -16.64 -8.38
N ALA A 112 -2.02 -15.97 -9.53
CA ALA A 112 -2.92 -16.31 -10.62
C ALA A 112 -2.28 -17.21 -11.70
N SER A 113 -0.94 -17.27 -11.80
CA SER A 113 -0.25 -18.12 -12.76
C SER A 113 0.50 -19.31 -12.13
N ILE A 114 0.82 -19.23 -10.83
CA ILE A 114 1.53 -20.27 -10.09
C ILE A 114 0.55 -21.03 -9.21
N SER A 115 0.53 -22.38 -9.31
CA SER A 115 -0.27 -23.21 -8.39
C SER A 115 0.37 -23.23 -7.01
N PRO A 116 -0.39 -22.96 -5.94
CA PRO A 116 0.08 -23.18 -4.57
C PRO A 116 0.03 -24.68 -4.16
N ASP A 117 -0.64 -25.54 -4.96
CA ASP A 117 -0.73 -26.97 -4.70
C ASP A 117 0.17 -27.74 -5.67
N VAL A 118 1.18 -28.42 -5.13
CA VAL A 118 2.11 -29.24 -5.93
C VAL A 118 1.45 -30.48 -6.55
N ASN A 119 0.32 -30.94 -5.99
CA ASN A 119 -0.42 -32.10 -6.48
C ASN A 119 -1.51 -31.74 -7.52
N ASP A 120 -1.85 -30.45 -7.60
CA ASP A 120 -2.76 -29.91 -8.63
C ASP A 120 -2.12 -28.69 -9.32
N PRO A 121 -1.30 -28.93 -10.36
CA PRO A 121 -0.64 -27.84 -11.10
C PRO A 121 -1.62 -26.91 -11.83
N GLY A 122 -2.88 -27.33 -12.00
CA GLY A 122 -3.94 -26.53 -12.63
C GLY A 122 -4.64 -25.59 -11.67
N PHE A 123 -4.55 -25.81 -10.37
CA PHE A 123 -5.21 -24.98 -9.37
C PHE A 123 -4.63 -23.55 -9.36
N ARG A 124 -5.49 -22.58 -9.15
CA ARG A 124 -5.14 -21.16 -8.97
C ARG A 124 -5.78 -20.63 -7.70
N GLY A 125 -4.99 -19.92 -6.89
CA GLY A 125 -5.45 -19.35 -5.62
C GLY A 125 -6.34 -18.11 -5.79
N ILE A 126 -6.34 -17.52 -7.00
CA ILE A 126 -7.10 -16.31 -7.32
C ILE A 126 -7.27 -16.19 -8.83
N THR A 127 -8.32 -15.49 -9.28
CA THR A 127 -8.54 -15.15 -10.69
C THR A 127 -7.94 -13.80 -11.06
N PHE A 128 -7.79 -13.56 -12.36
CA PHE A 128 -7.34 -12.27 -12.89
C PHE A 128 -8.31 -11.13 -12.50
N GLU A 129 -9.61 -11.40 -12.63
CA GLU A 129 -10.68 -10.44 -12.33
C GLU A 129 -10.69 -10.03 -10.86
N GLU A 130 -10.50 -10.97 -9.92
CA GLU A 130 -10.41 -10.68 -8.49
C GLU A 130 -9.18 -9.81 -8.18
N LEU A 131 -8.05 -10.07 -8.84
CA LEU A 131 -6.86 -9.23 -8.72
C LEU A 131 -7.11 -7.82 -9.27
N VAL A 132 -7.75 -7.69 -10.43
CA VAL A 132 -8.09 -6.37 -11.01
C VAL A 132 -8.95 -5.58 -10.05
N ILE A 133 -9.99 -6.18 -9.45
CA ILE A 133 -10.85 -5.51 -8.46
C ILE A 133 -10.03 -5.00 -7.27
N ALA A 134 -9.17 -5.85 -6.70
CA ALA A 134 -8.36 -5.48 -5.53
C ALA A 134 -7.35 -4.36 -5.84
N TYR A 135 -6.67 -4.44 -6.98
CA TYR A 135 -5.71 -3.40 -7.40
C TYR A 135 -6.40 -2.11 -7.84
N THR A 136 -7.62 -2.16 -8.39
CA THR A 136 -8.42 -0.97 -8.69
C THR A 136 -8.73 -0.19 -7.41
N GLN A 137 -9.22 -0.87 -6.37
CA GLN A 137 -9.50 -0.24 -5.07
C GLN A 137 -8.26 0.41 -4.47
N GLN A 138 -7.11 -0.27 -4.55
CA GLN A 138 -5.83 0.26 -4.08
C GLN A 138 -5.42 1.50 -4.87
N ALA A 139 -5.43 1.43 -6.21
CA ALA A 139 -5.03 2.53 -7.08
C ALA A 139 -5.92 3.78 -6.90
N GLU A 140 -7.25 3.60 -6.83
CA GLU A 140 -8.20 4.71 -6.60
C GLU A 140 -7.89 5.42 -5.27
N ALA A 141 -7.72 4.68 -4.17
CA ALA A 141 -7.43 5.26 -2.87
C ALA A 141 -6.06 5.98 -2.82
N LEU A 142 -5.03 5.43 -3.49
CA LEU A 142 -3.72 6.07 -3.61
C LEU A 142 -3.79 7.39 -4.38
N LEU A 143 -4.51 7.42 -5.50
CA LEU A 143 -4.73 8.64 -6.30
C LEU A 143 -5.51 9.69 -5.52
N ASP A 144 -6.58 9.30 -4.84
CA ASP A 144 -7.37 10.19 -3.98
C ASP A 144 -6.51 10.79 -2.84
N GLY A 145 -5.53 10.02 -2.34
CA GLY A 145 -4.55 10.48 -1.35
C GLY A 145 -3.46 11.40 -1.91
N GLY A 146 -3.31 11.50 -3.24
CA GLY A 146 -2.46 12.46 -3.92
C GLY A 146 -1.07 11.94 -4.31
N VAL A 147 -0.94 10.66 -4.68
CA VAL A 147 0.32 10.14 -5.25
C VAL A 147 0.55 10.69 -6.66
N ASP A 148 1.83 10.85 -7.03
CA ASP A 148 2.25 11.27 -8.38
C ASP A 148 2.47 10.06 -9.29
N ILE A 149 2.79 8.91 -8.72
CA ILE A 149 3.18 7.68 -9.43
C ILE A 149 2.45 6.50 -8.79
N LEU A 150 1.91 5.59 -9.60
CA LEU A 150 1.48 4.26 -9.15
C LEU A 150 2.60 3.26 -9.47
N LEU A 151 3.21 2.70 -8.44
CA LEU A 151 4.40 1.85 -8.54
C LEU A 151 4.05 0.38 -8.31
N VAL A 152 3.96 -0.41 -9.38
CA VAL A 152 3.85 -1.87 -9.28
C VAL A 152 5.23 -2.45 -9.05
N GLU A 153 5.43 -3.09 -7.89
CA GLU A 153 6.76 -3.53 -7.44
C GLU A 153 6.81 -5.00 -7.01
N THR A 154 8.02 -5.51 -6.84
CA THR A 154 8.32 -6.85 -6.28
C THR A 154 7.57 -7.96 -7.01
N VAL A 155 7.55 -7.87 -8.34
CA VAL A 155 6.80 -8.79 -9.20
C VAL A 155 7.47 -10.16 -9.24
N PHE A 156 6.75 -11.22 -8.79
CA PHE A 156 7.14 -12.62 -8.95
C PHE A 156 6.12 -13.46 -9.73
N ASP A 157 4.87 -13.00 -9.84
CA ASP A 157 3.84 -13.57 -10.71
C ASP A 157 3.45 -12.54 -11.78
N THR A 158 3.75 -12.85 -13.04
CA THR A 158 3.53 -11.92 -14.15
C THR A 158 2.06 -11.67 -14.46
N LEU A 159 1.15 -12.61 -14.11
CA LEU A 159 -0.28 -12.41 -14.31
C LEU A 159 -0.83 -11.45 -13.23
N ASN A 160 -0.33 -11.53 -11.99
CA ASN A 160 -0.63 -10.54 -10.95
C ASN A 160 -0.18 -9.13 -11.37
N ALA A 161 1.04 -9.00 -11.90
CA ALA A 161 1.53 -7.72 -12.40
C ALA A 161 0.68 -7.18 -13.56
N LYS A 162 0.26 -8.04 -14.49
CA LYS A 162 -0.64 -7.62 -15.58
C LYS A 162 -2.00 -7.15 -15.04
N ALA A 163 -2.55 -7.79 -14.02
CA ALA A 163 -3.79 -7.35 -13.39
C ALA A 163 -3.64 -5.98 -12.74
N ALA A 164 -2.51 -5.73 -12.05
CA ALA A 164 -2.23 -4.42 -11.47
C ALA A 164 -2.10 -3.33 -12.54
N LEU A 165 -1.34 -3.58 -13.61
CA LEU A 165 -1.18 -2.63 -14.72
C LEU A 165 -2.51 -2.40 -15.45
N PHE A 166 -3.33 -3.43 -15.64
CA PHE A 166 -4.66 -3.30 -16.23
C PHE A 166 -5.58 -2.44 -15.35
N ALA A 167 -5.57 -2.67 -14.03
CA ALA A 167 -6.33 -1.87 -13.07
C ALA A 167 -5.91 -0.40 -13.11
N ILE A 168 -4.60 -0.11 -13.17
CA ILE A 168 -4.07 1.25 -13.30
C ILE A 168 -4.55 1.92 -14.59
N ASP A 169 -4.48 1.20 -15.73
CA ASP A 169 -4.95 1.72 -17.02
C ASP A 169 -6.44 2.08 -16.97
N GLU A 170 -7.27 1.20 -16.43
CA GLU A 170 -8.71 1.42 -16.24
C GLU A 170 -9.01 2.65 -15.35
N VAL A 171 -8.25 2.84 -14.27
CA VAL A 171 -8.44 3.97 -13.34
C VAL A 171 -7.99 5.29 -13.96
N CYS A 172 -6.84 5.29 -14.65
CA CYS A 172 -6.29 6.51 -15.26
C CYS A 172 -7.04 6.98 -16.53
N ASN A 173 -7.82 6.11 -17.15
CA ASN A 173 -8.59 6.44 -18.36
C ASN A 173 -10.08 6.78 -18.08
N LYS A 174 -10.50 6.83 -16.82
CA LYS A 174 -11.82 7.32 -16.41
C LYS A 174 -11.86 8.85 -16.38
#